data_c468dd9c5608c6e8a0207dc23414159a
#
_entry.id   c468dd9c5608c6e8a0207dc23414159a
#
_cell.length_a   1.000
_cell.length_b   1.000
_cell.length_c   1.000
_cell.angle_alpha   90.00
_cell.angle_beta   90.00
_cell.angle_gamma   90.00
#
_symmetry.space_group_name_H-M   'P 1'
#
loop_
_entity.id
_entity.type
_entity.pdbx_description
1 polymer ?
#
loop_
_entity_poly.entity_id
_entity_poly.type
_entity_poly.pdbx_seq_one_letter_code
_entity_poly.pdbx_strand_id
1 'polypeptide(L)'
;GLVGSEMCIRDRASSAPFMRIPYTEAMEKYGSDKPDLRIDLTVQDVTGLLGACGFGPFEGNVVKAVVVSDFHETRKFIDKTLADVEVVSGGKPYWFRLDENGEIVGGIAKFVQPIKESVVSALGLKPNDFVALSAGKLGAAQKTAGTLVKTLGAAVPGHMDKEQYAFCWIVDFPMYEIGEESGELEFCHNPFSMP
;
A
#
# COMPACT_ATOMS: atom_id res chain seq x y z
N GLY A 1 -5.08 2.74 41.16
CA GLY A 1 -4.61 1.54 40.63
C GLY A 1 -4.52 1.40 39.15
N LEU A 2 -3.49 0.75 38.71
CA LEU A 2 -3.18 0.42 37.31
C LEU A 2 -4.08 -0.67 36.70
N VAL A 3 -4.99 -1.26 37.48
CA VAL A 3 -5.78 -2.44 37.07
C VAL A 3 -6.77 -2.16 35.94
N GLY A 4 -7.29 -0.96 35.80
CA GLY A 4 -8.27 -0.63 34.75
C GLY A 4 -7.64 -0.37 33.39
N SER A 5 -6.44 0.20 33.33
CA SER A 5 -5.75 0.51 32.07
C SER A 5 -5.08 -0.72 31.46
N GLU A 6 -4.55 -1.62 32.28
CA GLU A 6 -3.96 -2.89 31.80
C GLU A 6 -5.03 -3.82 31.21
N MET A 7 -6.22 -3.85 31.78
CA MET A 7 -7.34 -4.65 31.29
C MET A 7 -7.83 -4.13 29.92
N CYS A 8 -7.93 -2.81 29.75
CA CYS A 8 -8.31 -2.19 28.45
C CYS A 8 -7.29 -2.44 27.35
N ILE A 9 -6.00 -2.52 27.66
CA ILE A 9 -4.96 -2.80 26.64
C ILE A 9 -4.98 -4.28 26.24
N ARG A 10 -5.16 -5.20 27.20
CA ARG A 10 -5.18 -6.64 26.92
C ARG A 10 -6.33 -7.06 26.00
N ASP A 11 -7.50 -6.47 26.18
CA ASP A 11 -8.68 -6.78 25.36
C ASP A 11 -8.60 -6.23 23.93
N ARG A 12 -7.70 -5.27 23.69
CA ARG A 12 -7.51 -4.60 22.39
C ARG A 12 -6.21 -4.97 21.68
N ALA A 13 -5.37 -5.76 22.31
CA ALA A 13 -4.10 -6.19 21.73
C ALA A 13 -4.22 -7.55 21.09
N SER A 14 -3.52 -7.75 19.96
CA SER A 14 -3.38 -9.09 19.37
C SER A 14 -2.77 -10.06 20.40
N SER A 15 -3.32 -11.28 20.46
CA SER A 15 -2.83 -12.30 21.40
C SER A 15 -1.53 -12.92 20.92
N ALA A 16 -0.67 -13.30 21.87
CA ALA A 16 0.52 -14.12 21.56
C ALA A 16 0.10 -15.58 21.22
N PRO A 17 0.87 -16.27 20.34
CA PRO A 17 2.09 -15.81 19.67
C PRO A 17 1.79 -14.79 18.57
N PHE A 18 2.58 -13.69 18.53
CA PHE A 18 2.39 -12.66 17.51
C PHE A 18 2.75 -13.18 16.12
N MET A 19 2.04 -12.68 15.11
CA MET A 19 2.27 -12.99 13.71
C MET A 19 3.73 -12.70 13.33
N ARG A 20 4.35 -13.63 12.60
CA ARG A 20 5.69 -13.46 12.03
C ARG A 20 5.55 -13.26 10.53
N ILE A 21 6.03 -12.13 10.05
CA ILE A 21 5.95 -11.74 8.64
C ILE A 21 7.38 -11.64 8.10
N PRO A 22 7.78 -12.42 7.09
CA PRO A 22 9.06 -12.24 6.42
C PRO A 22 9.19 -10.83 5.84
N TYR A 23 10.39 -10.25 5.88
CA TYR A 23 10.65 -8.91 5.36
C TYR A 23 10.18 -8.74 3.90
N THR A 24 10.46 -9.73 3.05
CA THR A 24 10.03 -9.71 1.64
C THR A 24 8.51 -9.64 1.50
N GLU A 25 7.77 -10.42 2.30
CA GLU A 25 6.30 -10.38 2.31
C GLU A 25 5.80 -9.03 2.84
N ALA A 26 6.43 -8.48 3.87
CA ALA A 26 6.06 -7.17 4.40
C ALA A 26 6.21 -6.07 3.34
N MET A 27 7.32 -6.09 2.58
CA MET A 27 7.56 -5.14 1.50
C MET A 27 6.62 -5.33 0.31
N GLU A 28 6.27 -6.57 -0.03
CA GLU A 28 5.35 -6.84 -1.13
C GLU A 28 3.90 -6.50 -0.79
N LYS A 29 3.44 -6.90 0.40
CA LYS A 29 2.04 -6.81 0.79
C LYS A 29 1.66 -5.46 1.41
N TYR A 30 2.60 -4.80 2.08
CA TYR A 30 2.34 -3.53 2.78
C TYR A 30 3.21 -2.38 2.29
N GLY A 31 4.21 -2.65 1.46
CA GLY A 31 5.17 -1.65 0.99
C GLY A 31 6.03 -1.03 2.10
N SER A 32 6.20 -1.74 3.21
CA SER A 32 6.90 -1.24 4.41
C SER A 32 7.40 -2.38 5.28
N ASP A 33 8.58 -2.21 5.86
CA ASP A 33 9.13 -3.04 6.94
C ASP A 33 8.45 -2.79 8.31
N LYS A 34 7.54 -1.82 8.38
CA LYS A 34 6.76 -1.45 9.57
C LYS A 34 5.28 -1.34 9.23
N PRO A 35 4.64 -2.47 8.84
CA PRO A 35 3.23 -2.47 8.47
C PRO A 35 2.33 -2.11 9.66
N ASP A 36 1.31 -1.32 9.40
CA ASP A 36 0.23 -1.11 10.36
C ASP A 36 -0.89 -2.12 10.09
N LEU A 37 -0.90 -3.21 10.85
CA LEU A 37 -1.87 -4.32 10.67
C LEU A 37 -3.30 -3.97 11.10
N ARG A 38 -3.54 -2.77 11.60
CA ARG A 38 -4.89 -2.26 11.88
C ARG A 38 -5.58 -1.77 10.61
N ILE A 39 -4.80 -1.58 9.54
CA ILE A 39 -5.29 -1.17 8.22
C ILE A 39 -5.54 -2.44 7.39
N ASP A 40 -6.73 -2.56 6.83
CA ASP A 40 -7.15 -3.71 6.01
C ASP A 40 -6.70 -3.61 4.54
N LEU A 41 -6.10 -2.48 4.14
CA LEU A 41 -5.58 -2.28 2.79
C LEU A 41 -4.25 -3.00 2.58
N THR A 42 -4.08 -3.56 1.39
CA THR A 42 -2.85 -4.23 0.97
C THR A 42 -2.40 -3.78 -0.42
N VAL A 43 -1.12 -3.95 -0.67
CA VAL A 43 -0.50 -3.69 -1.98
C VAL A 43 -0.66 -4.92 -2.87
N GLN A 44 -0.99 -4.71 -4.14
CA GLN A 44 -1.06 -5.75 -5.16
C GLN A 44 -0.12 -5.40 -6.33
N ASP A 45 0.59 -6.39 -6.87
CA ASP A 45 1.41 -6.19 -8.06
C ASP A 45 0.53 -6.25 -9.31
N VAL A 46 0.52 -5.19 -10.07
CA VAL A 46 -0.23 -5.06 -11.33
C VAL A 46 0.66 -4.75 -12.52
N THR A 47 1.97 -4.97 -12.36
CA THR A 47 2.97 -4.68 -13.40
C THR A 47 2.65 -5.40 -14.71
N GLY A 48 2.35 -6.70 -14.65
CA GLY A 48 2.00 -7.48 -15.84
C GLY A 48 0.68 -7.06 -16.50
N LEU A 49 -0.20 -6.41 -15.73
CA LEU A 49 -1.52 -5.99 -16.19
C LEU A 49 -1.51 -4.56 -16.75
N LEU A 50 -0.90 -3.63 -16.04
CA LEU A 50 -0.92 -2.20 -16.36
C LEU A 50 0.36 -1.70 -17.04
N GLY A 51 1.46 -2.44 -16.99
CA GLY A 51 2.74 -2.01 -17.57
C GLY A 51 2.69 -1.77 -19.07
N ALA A 52 1.75 -2.38 -19.79
CA ALA A 52 1.56 -2.23 -21.23
C ALA A 52 0.26 -1.50 -21.62
N CYS A 53 -0.39 -0.77 -20.68
CA CYS A 53 -1.65 -0.08 -20.97
C CYS A 53 -1.50 1.21 -21.80
N GLY A 54 -0.28 1.55 -22.23
CA GLY A 54 0.01 2.75 -23.01
C GLY A 54 0.11 4.03 -22.17
N PHE A 55 0.20 3.90 -20.85
CA PHE A 55 0.46 5.03 -19.97
C PHE A 55 1.97 5.11 -19.70
N GLY A 56 2.65 6.08 -20.29
CA GLY A 56 4.12 6.20 -20.27
C GLY A 56 4.79 5.99 -18.91
N PRO A 57 4.29 6.56 -17.79
CA PRO A 57 4.87 6.32 -16.47
C PRO A 57 4.89 4.86 -16.01
N PHE A 58 4.10 3.97 -16.63
CA PHE A 58 4.06 2.54 -16.27
C PHE A 58 4.96 1.69 -17.15
N GLU A 59 5.34 2.19 -18.32
CA GLU A 59 6.17 1.45 -19.26
C GLU A 59 7.57 1.19 -18.69
N GLY A 60 7.95 -0.09 -18.62
CA GLY A 60 9.25 -0.52 -18.07
C GLY A 60 9.42 -0.35 -16.56
N ASN A 61 8.37 0.03 -15.86
CA ASN A 61 8.37 0.20 -14.40
C ASN A 61 7.55 -0.88 -13.69
N VAL A 62 7.86 -1.10 -12.43
CA VAL A 62 7.00 -1.87 -11.52
C VAL A 62 5.79 -1.01 -11.19
N VAL A 63 4.60 -1.60 -11.28
CA VAL A 63 3.33 -0.93 -10.96
C VAL A 63 2.64 -1.66 -9.81
N LYS A 64 2.36 -0.92 -8.75
CA LYS A 64 1.66 -1.44 -7.56
C LYS A 64 0.32 -0.75 -7.42
N ALA A 65 -0.67 -1.49 -6.94
CA ALA A 65 -2.03 -1.01 -6.71
C ALA A 65 -2.45 -1.17 -5.25
N VAL A 66 -3.22 -0.22 -4.76
CA VAL A 66 -3.95 -0.27 -3.49
C VAL A 66 -5.41 -0.05 -3.79
N VAL A 67 -6.25 -1.02 -3.45
CA VAL A 67 -7.70 -0.95 -3.66
C VAL A 67 -8.37 -0.51 -2.36
N VAL A 68 -9.17 0.53 -2.44
CA VAL A 68 -10.02 1.02 -1.35
C VAL A 68 -11.47 0.76 -1.73
N SER A 69 -12.12 -0.13 -1.01
CA SER A 69 -13.51 -0.50 -1.27
C SER A 69 -14.49 0.54 -0.73
N ASP A 70 -15.66 0.61 -1.35
CA ASP A 70 -16.77 1.49 -0.91
C ASP A 70 -16.34 2.95 -0.70
N PHE A 71 -15.64 3.50 -1.69
CA PHE A 71 -15.02 4.82 -1.63
C PHE A 71 -15.97 5.92 -2.10
N HIS A 72 -16.39 6.78 -1.18
CA HIS A 72 -17.34 7.88 -1.44
C HIS A 72 -16.75 9.28 -1.28
N GLU A 73 -15.42 9.37 -1.18
CA GLU A 73 -14.75 10.65 -0.97
C GLU A 73 -14.74 11.54 -2.23
N THR A 74 -14.62 12.83 -2.01
CA THR A 74 -14.64 13.84 -3.06
C THR A 74 -13.35 13.89 -3.87
N ARG A 75 -13.41 14.43 -5.08
CA ARG A 75 -12.23 14.71 -5.91
C ARG A 75 -11.18 15.55 -5.18
N LYS A 76 -11.62 16.55 -4.40
CA LYS A 76 -10.71 17.41 -3.60
C LYS A 76 -9.96 16.60 -2.54
N PHE A 77 -10.64 15.63 -1.91
CA PHE A 77 -10.00 14.71 -0.97
C PHE A 77 -8.93 13.87 -1.67
N ILE A 78 -9.24 13.30 -2.83
CA ILE A 78 -8.30 12.50 -3.63
C ILE A 78 -7.05 13.32 -3.97
N ASP A 79 -7.24 14.50 -4.58
CA ASP A 79 -6.15 15.35 -5.04
C ASP A 79 -5.25 15.78 -3.87
N LYS A 80 -5.82 16.11 -2.71
CA LYS A 80 -5.06 16.44 -1.50
C LYS A 80 -4.27 15.24 -0.97
N THR A 81 -4.95 14.11 -0.79
CA THR A 81 -4.36 12.89 -0.22
C THR A 81 -3.21 12.37 -1.08
N LEU A 82 -3.38 12.38 -2.40
CA LEU A 82 -2.32 11.96 -3.32
C LEU A 82 -1.15 12.94 -3.35
N ALA A 83 -1.38 14.25 -3.21
CA ALA A 83 -0.32 15.23 -3.07
C ALA A 83 0.47 15.02 -1.77
N ASP A 84 -0.19 14.74 -0.66
CA ASP A 84 0.46 14.41 0.61
C ASP A 84 1.33 13.13 0.49
N VAL A 85 0.84 12.11 -0.22
CA VAL A 85 1.59 10.88 -0.51
C VAL A 85 2.83 11.19 -1.37
N GLU A 86 2.71 12.01 -2.42
CA GLU A 86 3.83 12.40 -3.28
C GLU A 86 4.93 13.11 -2.48
N VAL A 87 4.56 14.02 -1.59
CA VAL A 87 5.51 14.73 -0.71
C VAL A 87 6.25 13.77 0.22
N VAL A 88 5.55 12.82 0.81
CA VAL A 88 6.14 11.89 1.80
C VAL A 88 6.99 10.80 1.14
N SER A 89 6.51 10.22 0.03
CA SER A 89 7.17 9.10 -0.64
C SER A 89 8.24 9.52 -1.64
N GLY A 90 8.09 10.72 -2.21
CA GLY A 90 8.89 11.21 -3.35
C GLY A 90 8.44 10.64 -4.71
N GLY A 91 7.46 9.75 -4.72
CA GLY A 91 6.92 9.12 -5.93
C GLY A 91 5.52 9.64 -6.26
N LYS A 92 5.26 9.89 -7.54
CA LYS A 92 3.94 10.36 -7.98
C LYS A 92 2.93 9.23 -7.98
N PRO A 93 1.82 9.35 -7.23
CA PRO A 93 0.73 8.40 -7.28
C PRO A 93 -0.22 8.70 -8.44
N TYR A 94 -0.89 7.66 -8.92
CA TYR A 94 -1.93 7.74 -9.95
C TYR A 94 -3.19 7.08 -9.42
N TRP A 95 -4.31 7.24 -10.12
CA TRP A 95 -5.56 6.67 -9.65
C TRP A 95 -6.59 6.52 -10.76
N PHE A 96 -7.55 5.66 -10.52
CA PHE A 96 -8.86 5.59 -11.17
C PHE A 96 -9.89 5.05 -10.16
N ARG A 97 -11.16 5.11 -10.48
CA ARG A 97 -12.20 4.48 -9.67
C ARG A 97 -13.30 3.89 -10.57
N LEU A 98 -14.05 2.97 -10.00
CA LEU A 98 -15.32 2.55 -10.59
C LEU A 98 -16.44 3.44 -10.06
N ASP A 99 -17.33 3.87 -10.92
CA ASP A 99 -18.57 4.54 -10.53
C ASP A 99 -19.63 3.53 -10.06
N GLU A 100 -20.81 4.00 -9.70
CA GLU A 100 -21.95 3.17 -9.27
C GLU A 100 -22.42 2.18 -10.33
N ASN A 101 -22.16 2.45 -11.61
CA ASN A 101 -22.49 1.60 -12.74
C ASN A 101 -21.34 0.61 -13.08
N GLY A 102 -20.23 0.67 -12.36
CA GLY A 102 -19.03 -0.11 -12.62
C GLY A 102 -18.20 0.40 -13.80
N GLU A 103 -18.37 1.67 -14.23
CA GLU A 103 -17.54 2.26 -15.26
C GLU A 103 -16.27 2.88 -14.67
N ILE A 104 -15.15 2.73 -15.39
CA ILE A 104 -13.87 3.30 -14.98
C ILE A 104 -13.88 4.80 -15.25
N VAL A 105 -13.68 5.59 -14.21
CA VAL A 105 -13.70 7.06 -14.27
C VAL A 105 -12.53 7.69 -13.49
N GLY A 106 -12.19 8.92 -13.91
CA GLY A 106 -11.19 9.75 -13.22
C GLY A 106 -9.74 9.36 -13.53
N GLY A 107 -8.81 10.18 -13.09
CA GLY A 107 -7.35 9.95 -13.20
C GLY A 107 -6.87 9.43 -14.56
N ILE A 108 -6.37 8.19 -14.56
CA ILE A 108 -5.85 7.51 -15.76
C ILE A 108 -6.89 6.62 -16.45
N ALA A 109 -8.17 6.81 -16.18
CA ALA A 109 -9.28 5.98 -16.69
C ALA A 109 -9.19 5.66 -18.20
N LYS A 110 -8.83 6.66 -19.03
CA LYS A 110 -8.72 6.48 -20.49
C LYS A 110 -7.72 5.38 -20.93
N PHE A 111 -6.68 5.13 -20.13
CA PHE A 111 -5.67 4.10 -20.40
C PHE A 111 -6.08 2.74 -19.87
N VAL A 112 -6.91 2.71 -18.82
CA VAL A 112 -7.39 1.48 -18.19
C VAL A 112 -8.66 0.96 -18.86
N GLN A 113 -9.48 1.85 -19.43
CA GLN A 113 -10.74 1.48 -20.09
C GLN A 113 -10.61 0.37 -21.13
N PRO A 114 -9.58 0.33 -22.01
CA PRO A 114 -9.44 -0.75 -23.01
C PRO A 114 -9.24 -2.14 -22.40
N ILE A 115 -8.74 -2.21 -21.17
CA ILE A 115 -8.44 -3.45 -20.43
C ILE A 115 -9.31 -3.61 -19.18
N LYS A 116 -10.44 -2.90 -19.10
CA LYS A 116 -11.34 -2.85 -17.96
C LYS A 116 -11.66 -4.22 -17.38
N GLU A 117 -12.11 -5.16 -18.22
CA GLU A 117 -12.53 -6.48 -17.75
C GLU A 117 -11.39 -7.25 -17.06
N SER A 118 -10.19 -7.17 -17.62
CA SER A 118 -9.00 -7.80 -17.04
C SER A 118 -8.63 -7.17 -15.70
N VAL A 119 -8.69 -5.83 -15.61
CA VAL A 119 -8.37 -5.10 -14.38
C VAL A 119 -9.41 -5.36 -13.29
N VAL A 120 -10.70 -5.29 -13.63
CA VAL A 120 -11.80 -5.56 -12.68
C VAL A 120 -11.71 -7.00 -12.16
N SER A 121 -11.46 -7.97 -13.02
CA SER A 121 -11.33 -9.38 -12.62
C SER A 121 -10.08 -9.63 -11.77
N ALA A 122 -8.92 -9.09 -12.16
CA ALA A 122 -7.67 -9.34 -11.47
C ALA A 122 -7.61 -8.72 -10.07
N LEU A 123 -8.18 -7.52 -9.91
CA LEU A 123 -8.23 -6.80 -8.63
C LEU A 123 -9.50 -7.08 -7.83
N GLY A 124 -10.46 -7.83 -8.38
CA GLY A 124 -11.74 -8.12 -7.74
C GLY A 124 -12.59 -6.88 -7.46
N LEU A 125 -12.52 -5.88 -8.36
CA LEU A 125 -13.16 -4.59 -8.16
C LEU A 125 -14.68 -4.66 -8.22
N LYS A 126 -15.32 -3.83 -7.41
CA LYS A 126 -16.76 -3.61 -7.33
C LYS A 126 -17.11 -2.16 -7.64
N PRO A 127 -18.36 -1.85 -7.96
CA PRO A 127 -18.83 -0.46 -8.03
C PRO A 127 -18.43 0.33 -6.77
N ASN A 128 -18.04 1.57 -6.96
CA ASN A 128 -17.53 2.51 -5.95
C ASN A 128 -16.14 2.16 -5.38
N ASP A 129 -15.40 1.19 -5.93
CA ASP A 129 -14.02 0.96 -5.54
C ASP A 129 -13.09 2.03 -6.14
N PHE A 130 -12.13 2.45 -5.33
CA PHE A 130 -11.05 3.36 -5.73
C PHE A 130 -9.73 2.61 -5.79
N VAL A 131 -8.97 2.85 -6.84
CA VAL A 131 -7.65 2.22 -7.04
C VAL A 131 -6.59 3.31 -7.10
N ALA A 132 -5.72 3.31 -6.11
CA ALA A 132 -4.51 4.12 -6.11
C ALA A 132 -3.34 3.31 -6.64
N LEU A 133 -2.48 3.93 -7.43
CA LEU A 133 -1.39 3.28 -8.14
C LEU A 133 -0.07 3.99 -7.89
N SER A 134 1.00 3.23 -7.80
CA SER A 134 2.36 3.73 -7.79
C SER A 134 3.16 3.07 -8.91
N ALA A 135 4.15 3.78 -9.45
CA ALA A 135 5.02 3.24 -10.50
C ALA A 135 6.46 3.74 -10.33
N GLY A 136 7.41 2.89 -10.71
CA GLY A 136 8.83 3.23 -10.65
C GLY A 136 9.72 1.99 -10.52
N LYS A 137 10.97 2.19 -10.14
CA LYS A 137 11.83 1.07 -9.68
C LYS A 137 11.19 0.39 -8.48
N LEU A 138 11.50 -0.88 -8.24
CA LEU A 138 10.84 -1.71 -7.23
C LEU A 138 10.75 -1.02 -5.86
N GLY A 139 11.86 -0.54 -5.30
CA GLY A 139 11.89 0.12 -3.99
C GLY A 139 11.04 1.40 -3.95
N ALA A 140 11.13 2.24 -4.97
CA ALA A 140 10.36 3.48 -5.07
C ALA A 140 8.85 3.19 -5.21
N ALA A 141 8.47 2.20 -6.03
CA ALA A 141 7.08 1.79 -6.20
C ALA A 141 6.50 1.21 -4.89
N GLN A 142 7.26 0.37 -4.19
CA GLN A 142 6.87 -0.19 -2.89
C GLN A 142 6.72 0.90 -1.83
N LYS A 143 7.69 1.81 -1.70
CA LYS A 143 7.63 2.93 -0.75
C LYS A 143 6.40 3.81 -0.97
N THR A 144 6.10 4.15 -2.23
CA THR A 144 4.91 4.94 -2.57
C THR A 144 3.64 4.16 -2.29
N ALA A 145 3.57 2.86 -2.62
CA ALA A 145 2.44 2.00 -2.33
C ALA A 145 2.19 1.86 -0.82
N GLY A 146 3.24 1.66 -0.01
CA GLY A 146 3.13 1.61 1.45
C GLY A 146 2.65 2.93 2.06
N THR A 147 3.10 4.06 1.51
CA THR A 147 2.60 5.38 1.90
C THR A 147 1.12 5.53 1.54
N LEU A 148 0.67 5.03 0.37
CA LEU A 148 -0.74 4.99 -0.02
C LEU A 148 -1.58 4.16 0.97
N VAL A 149 -1.13 2.95 1.30
CA VAL A 149 -1.81 2.08 2.30
C VAL A 149 -2.01 2.83 3.60
N LYS A 150 -0.95 3.40 4.16
CA LYS A 150 -0.99 4.11 5.45
C LYS A 150 -1.87 5.36 5.40
N THR A 151 -1.74 6.18 4.34
CA THR A 151 -2.45 7.45 4.25
C THR A 151 -3.94 7.23 3.97
N LEU A 152 -4.28 6.37 3.01
CA LEU A 152 -5.67 6.05 2.68
C LEU A 152 -6.35 5.30 3.81
N GLY A 153 -5.70 4.29 4.40
CA GLY A 153 -6.25 3.53 5.52
C GLY A 153 -6.57 4.39 6.74
N ALA A 154 -5.72 5.39 7.03
CA ALA A 154 -5.97 6.32 8.13
C ALA A 154 -7.04 7.37 7.82
N ALA A 155 -7.18 7.79 6.56
CA ALA A 155 -8.02 8.89 6.14
C ALA A 155 -9.44 8.47 5.71
N VAL A 156 -9.57 7.28 5.10
CA VAL A 156 -10.87 6.76 4.65
C VAL A 156 -11.54 5.99 5.79
N PRO A 157 -12.78 6.33 6.17
CA PRO A 157 -13.48 5.62 7.23
C PRO A 157 -13.66 4.13 6.93
N GLY A 158 -13.54 3.28 7.95
CA GLY A 158 -13.77 1.84 7.85
C GLY A 158 -12.54 0.99 7.54
N HIS A 159 -11.42 1.59 7.13
CA HIS A 159 -10.21 0.86 6.74
C HIS A 159 -9.13 0.77 7.83
N MET A 160 -9.35 1.37 8.99
CA MET A 160 -8.43 1.30 10.12
C MET A 160 -9.19 1.09 11.43
N ASP A 161 -8.84 0.03 12.16
CA ASP A 161 -9.33 -0.17 13.51
C ASP A 161 -8.45 0.62 14.51
N LYS A 162 -8.93 1.80 14.91
CA LYS A 162 -8.22 2.70 15.81
C LYS A 162 -8.22 2.22 17.27
N GLU A 163 -9.07 1.26 17.60
CA GLU A 163 -9.22 0.76 18.97
C GLU A 163 -8.34 -0.47 19.26
N GLN A 164 -7.70 -1.04 18.22
CA GLN A 164 -6.82 -2.18 18.36
C GLN A 164 -5.34 -1.81 18.41
N TYR A 165 -4.56 -2.68 19.07
CA TYR A 165 -3.10 -2.74 19.01
C TYR A 165 -2.71 -4.05 18.33
N ALA A 166 -2.18 -3.98 17.12
CA ALA A 166 -1.77 -5.14 16.34
C ALA A 166 -0.26 -5.29 16.37
N PHE A 167 0.25 -6.32 17.05
CA PHE A 167 1.66 -6.61 17.16
C PHE A 167 2.06 -7.71 16.19
N CYS A 168 3.23 -7.54 15.54
CA CYS A 168 3.84 -8.55 14.70
C CYS A 168 5.36 -8.52 14.84
N TRP A 169 6.00 -9.59 14.39
CA TRP A 169 7.43 -9.67 14.20
C TRP A 169 7.73 -9.61 12.71
N ILE A 170 8.54 -8.65 12.28
CA ILE A 170 9.13 -8.73 10.95
C ILE A 170 10.44 -9.50 11.09
N VAL A 171 10.55 -10.56 10.30
CA VAL A 171 11.69 -11.51 10.38
C VAL A 171 12.39 -11.60 9.03
N ASP A 172 13.55 -12.26 9.00
CA ASP A 172 14.32 -12.53 7.79
C ASP A 172 14.73 -11.25 7.04
N PHE A 173 15.15 -10.22 7.79
CA PHE A 173 15.69 -9.00 7.21
C PHE A 173 16.93 -9.30 6.38
N PRO A 174 17.07 -8.73 5.17
CA PRO A 174 18.28 -8.84 4.38
C PRO A 174 19.42 -8.11 5.09
N MET A 175 20.60 -8.76 5.15
CA MET A 175 21.80 -8.12 5.67
C MET A 175 22.39 -7.14 4.67
N TYR A 176 22.21 -7.42 3.39
CA TYR A 176 22.73 -6.63 2.27
C TYR A 176 21.63 -6.32 1.26
N GLU A 177 21.75 -5.19 0.62
CA GLU A 177 20.93 -4.78 -0.53
C GLU A 177 21.80 -4.15 -1.61
N ILE A 178 21.28 -4.05 -2.82
CA ILE A 178 21.94 -3.31 -3.90
C ILE A 178 21.50 -1.86 -3.78
N GLY A 179 22.45 -0.95 -3.52
CA GLY A 179 22.19 0.47 -3.45
C GLY A 179 21.53 0.99 -4.74
N GLU A 180 20.43 1.72 -4.61
CA GLU A 180 19.68 2.22 -5.78
C GLU A 180 20.50 3.23 -6.63
N GLU A 181 21.41 3.96 -6.01
CA GLU A 181 22.26 4.96 -6.66
C GLU A 181 23.62 4.40 -7.05
N SER A 182 24.26 3.65 -6.15
CA SER A 182 25.59 3.10 -6.36
C SER A 182 25.61 1.86 -7.25
N GLY A 183 24.55 1.06 -7.24
CA GLY A 183 24.52 -0.27 -7.86
C GLY A 183 25.42 -1.30 -7.19
N GLU A 184 26.05 -0.94 -6.07
CA GLU A 184 26.93 -1.79 -5.29
C GLU A 184 26.20 -2.47 -4.13
N LEU A 185 26.82 -3.51 -3.57
CA LEU A 185 26.29 -4.21 -2.41
C LEU A 185 26.51 -3.37 -1.15
N GLU A 186 25.44 -2.93 -0.53
CA GLU A 186 25.46 -2.11 0.68
C GLU A 186 24.83 -2.86 1.86
N PHE A 187 25.24 -2.48 3.09
CA PHE A 187 24.63 -3.01 4.30
C PHE A 187 23.24 -2.39 4.49
N CYS A 188 22.22 -3.24 4.56
CA CYS A 188 20.83 -2.84 4.82
C CYS A 188 20.56 -2.73 6.33
N HIS A 189 21.08 -3.68 7.13
CA HIS A 189 20.91 -3.71 8.57
C HIS A 189 22.21 -3.98 9.30
N ASN A 190 22.43 -3.25 10.42
CA ASN A 190 23.58 -3.47 11.26
C ASN A 190 23.41 -4.78 12.07
N PRO A 191 24.28 -5.79 11.87
CA PRO A 191 24.16 -7.07 12.57
C PRO A 191 24.44 -6.98 14.08
N PHE A 192 24.93 -5.84 14.57
CA PHE A 192 25.25 -5.63 15.98
C PHE A 192 24.13 -4.95 16.77
N SER A 193 23.06 -4.52 16.13
CA SER A 193 21.87 -4.05 16.84
C SER A 193 21.02 -5.26 17.24
N MET A 194 21.35 -5.82 18.40
CA MET A 194 20.42 -6.74 19.06
C MET A 194 19.33 -5.95 19.76
N PRO A 195 18.04 -6.38 19.68
CA PRO A 195 16.97 -5.79 20.47
C PRO A 195 17.18 -6.00 21.97
#